data_b7a32e46c0f4df4980b1477ff06e7a16
#
_entry.id   b7a32e46c0f4df4980b1477ff06e7a16
#
_cell.length_a   1.000
_cell.length_b   1.000
_cell.length_c   1.000
_cell.angle_alpha   90.00
_cell.angle_beta   90.00
_cell.angle_gamma   90.00
#
_symmetry.space_group_name_H-M   'P 1'
#
loop_
_entity.id
_entity.type
_entity.pdbx_description
1 polymer ?
#
loop_
_entity_poly.entity_id
_entity_poly.type
_entity_poly.pdbx_seq_one_letter_code
_entity_poly.pdbx_strand_id
1 'polypeptide(L)'
;MFIPGSRINSFYFFVLSLFVIGCGLTCLETSANPYTTVLGHPDKAESRINLSQSLNGIGWIVGPLVGGQLLFSGVNIAIPYALVGIFVLAVALILSRITLPDPRRAHETDTKEMVEEKPMRVMAFGFGMLTCAILTFVATLIVVVCSGTLSLIAFFALYLGESIMFPTIFSLALRDAGTKTKLASSLLIMTIVGGAVAPVIMGYVADTTGSMAIAFLIPLVCYGVIGGYALLKPSASH
;
A
#
# COMPACT_ATOMS: atom_id res chain seq x y z
N MET A 1 18.31 -7.25 -15.32
CA MET A 1 18.94 -8.02 -14.23
C MET A 1 18.41 -9.46 -14.09
N PHE A 2 17.10 -9.72 -14.16
CA PHE A 2 16.55 -11.08 -14.07
C PHE A 2 17.03 -12.02 -15.19
N ILE A 3 17.16 -11.53 -16.43
CA ILE A 3 17.62 -12.34 -17.58
C ILE A 3 19.03 -12.88 -17.36
N PRO A 4 20.07 -12.06 -17.06
CA PRO A 4 21.38 -12.60 -16.73
C PRO A 4 21.39 -13.40 -15.40
N GLY A 5 20.59 -13.01 -14.41
CA GLY A 5 20.48 -13.73 -13.13
C GLY A 5 19.97 -15.15 -13.27
N SER A 6 19.02 -15.39 -14.17
CA SER A 6 18.51 -16.74 -14.46
C SER A 6 19.52 -17.64 -15.16
N ARG A 7 20.52 -17.08 -15.87
CA ARG A 7 21.61 -17.85 -16.49
C ARG A 7 22.72 -18.22 -15.50
N ILE A 8 22.95 -17.34 -14.51
CA ILE A 8 24.03 -17.52 -13.52
C ILE A 8 23.57 -18.37 -12.33
N ASN A 9 22.24 -18.59 -12.17
CA ASN A 9 21.63 -19.29 -11.03
C ASN A 9 22.11 -18.77 -9.65
N SER A 10 22.35 -17.45 -9.55
CA SER A 10 22.85 -16.85 -8.34
C SER A 10 21.69 -16.24 -7.53
N PHE A 11 21.47 -16.75 -6.32
CA PHE A 11 20.48 -16.22 -5.37
C PHE A 11 20.73 -14.74 -5.06
N TYR A 12 21.96 -14.34 -4.83
CA TYR A 12 22.29 -12.93 -4.52
C TYR A 12 21.96 -11.99 -5.66
N PHE A 13 22.11 -12.44 -6.91
CA PHE A 13 21.75 -11.64 -8.07
C PHE A 13 20.23 -11.43 -8.19
N PHE A 14 19.45 -12.43 -7.81
CA PHE A 14 18.01 -12.33 -7.72
C PHE A 14 17.57 -11.33 -6.64
N VAL A 15 18.13 -11.41 -5.44
CA VAL A 15 17.85 -10.50 -4.33
C VAL A 15 18.21 -9.07 -4.71
N LEU A 16 19.36 -8.85 -5.35
CA LEU A 16 19.75 -7.52 -5.84
C LEU A 16 18.76 -7.00 -6.89
N SER A 17 18.29 -7.86 -7.79
CA SER A 17 17.30 -7.48 -8.81
C SER A 17 15.97 -7.06 -8.18
N LEU A 18 15.50 -7.79 -7.17
CA LEU A 18 14.30 -7.44 -6.40
C LEU A 18 14.48 -6.12 -5.64
N PHE A 19 15.65 -5.89 -5.05
CA PHE A 19 15.98 -4.64 -4.38
C PHE A 19 15.89 -3.44 -5.33
N VAL A 20 16.48 -3.55 -6.54
CA VAL A 20 16.40 -2.49 -7.55
C VAL A 20 14.97 -2.22 -7.99
N ILE A 21 14.15 -3.26 -8.17
CA ILE A 21 12.71 -3.11 -8.46
C ILE A 21 12.01 -2.39 -7.30
N GLY A 22 12.27 -2.78 -6.07
CA GLY A 22 11.71 -2.16 -4.87
C GLY A 22 12.05 -0.67 -4.79
N CYS A 23 13.29 -0.29 -5.06
CA CYS A 23 13.70 1.12 -5.13
C CYS A 23 12.92 1.88 -6.20
N GLY A 24 12.75 1.30 -7.39
CA GLY A 24 11.98 1.91 -8.47
C GLY A 24 10.50 2.09 -8.10
N LEU A 25 9.89 1.09 -7.49
CA LEU A 25 8.51 1.14 -7.00
C LEU A 25 8.33 2.23 -5.95
N THR A 26 9.24 2.33 -4.99
CA THR A 26 9.22 3.37 -3.94
C THR A 26 9.30 4.77 -4.54
N CYS A 27 10.19 5.00 -5.52
CA CYS A 27 10.28 6.26 -6.24
C CYS A 27 8.97 6.60 -6.96
N LEU A 28 8.35 5.60 -7.60
CA LEU A 28 7.09 5.77 -8.31
C LEU A 28 5.94 6.13 -7.35
N GLU A 29 5.78 5.40 -6.26
CA GLU A 29 4.74 5.65 -5.25
C GLU A 29 4.92 7.01 -4.56
N THR A 30 6.17 7.38 -4.24
CA THR A 30 6.49 8.68 -3.63
C THR A 30 6.12 9.85 -4.52
N SER A 31 6.19 9.66 -5.83
CA SER A 31 5.84 10.70 -6.81
C SER A 31 4.37 10.68 -7.18
N ALA A 32 3.79 9.50 -7.45
CA ALA A 32 2.44 9.35 -7.98
C ALA A 32 1.36 9.62 -6.94
N ASN A 33 1.52 9.15 -5.70
CA ASN A 33 0.49 9.32 -4.67
C ASN A 33 0.24 10.79 -4.31
N PRO A 34 1.24 11.62 -3.98
CA PRO A 34 1.03 13.05 -3.77
C PRO A 34 0.52 13.77 -5.03
N TYR A 35 0.99 13.37 -6.21
CA TYR A 35 0.56 13.96 -7.46
C TYR A 35 -0.93 13.74 -7.71
N THR A 36 -1.45 12.53 -7.47
CA THR A 36 -2.89 12.23 -7.63
C THR A 36 -3.77 13.02 -6.66
N THR A 37 -3.27 13.35 -5.46
CA THR A 37 -4.05 14.17 -4.50
C THR A 37 -4.16 15.61 -4.95
N VAL A 38 -3.13 16.17 -5.59
CA VAL A 38 -3.06 17.57 -6.01
C VAL A 38 -3.70 17.80 -7.39
N LEU A 39 -3.92 16.75 -8.18
CA LEU A 39 -4.46 16.83 -9.53
C LEU A 39 -5.98 17.08 -9.50
N GLY A 40 -6.44 18.28 -9.82
CA GLY A 40 -7.85 18.65 -9.90
C GLY A 40 -8.45 19.16 -8.58
N HIS A 41 -9.77 19.19 -8.46
CA HIS A 41 -10.46 19.87 -7.37
C HIS A 41 -10.17 19.23 -6.00
N PRO A 42 -9.86 20.00 -4.94
CA PRO A 42 -9.47 19.50 -3.62
C PRO A 42 -10.49 18.56 -3.00
N ASP A 43 -11.79 18.83 -3.13
CA ASP A 43 -12.90 18.02 -2.57
C ASP A 43 -12.89 16.56 -3.06
N LYS A 44 -12.25 16.28 -4.18
CA LYS A 44 -12.19 14.93 -4.78
C LYS A 44 -10.83 14.26 -4.60
N ALA A 45 -9.91 14.85 -3.84
CA ALA A 45 -8.56 14.33 -3.64
C ALA A 45 -8.60 12.91 -3.04
N GLU A 46 -9.43 12.70 -2.02
CA GLU A 46 -9.60 11.40 -1.36
C GLU A 46 -10.20 10.34 -2.31
N SER A 47 -11.18 10.72 -3.10
CA SER A 47 -11.79 9.81 -4.09
C SER A 47 -10.79 9.39 -5.15
N ARG A 48 -9.90 10.30 -5.58
CA ARG A 48 -8.86 10.00 -6.57
C ARG A 48 -7.80 9.06 -6.03
N ILE A 49 -7.34 9.27 -4.79
CA ILE A 49 -6.34 8.38 -4.19
C ILE A 49 -6.94 7.00 -3.92
N ASN A 50 -8.19 6.93 -3.47
CA ASN A 50 -8.89 5.67 -3.26
C ASN A 50 -9.08 4.90 -4.58
N LEU A 51 -9.42 5.58 -5.67
CA LEU A 51 -9.51 4.96 -6.99
C LEU A 51 -8.14 4.43 -7.45
N SER A 52 -7.08 5.21 -7.27
CA SER A 52 -5.71 4.81 -7.60
C SER A 52 -5.29 3.57 -6.80
N GLN A 53 -5.57 3.55 -5.50
CA GLN A 53 -5.25 2.43 -4.63
C GLN A 53 -6.11 1.19 -4.92
N SER A 54 -7.36 1.37 -5.37
CA SER A 54 -8.20 0.25 -5.81
C SER A 54 -7.62 -0.44 -7.04
N LEU A 55 -7.10 0.33 -8.00
CA LEU A 55 -6.39 -0.21 -9.17
C LEU A 55 -5.10 -0.93 -8.77
N ASN A 56 -4.36 -0.40 -7.80
CA ASN A 56 -3.20 -1.06 -7.21
C ASN A 56 -3.59 -2.40 -6.56
N GLY A 57 -4.72 -2.43 -5.82
CA GLY A 57 -5.26 -3.65 -5.22
C GLY A 57 -5.58 -4.74 -6.25
N ILE A 58 -6.12 -4.38 -7.43
CA ILE A 58 -6.31 -5.33 -8.53
C ILE A 58 -4.96 -5.93 -8.97
N GLY A 59 -3.91 -5.11 -9.05
CA GLY A 59 -2.56 -5.57 -9.38
C GLY A 59 -2.02 -6.60 -8.38
N TRP A 60 -2.30 -6.43 -7.09
CA TRP A 60 -1.93 -7.38 -6.03
C TRP A 60 -2.63 -8.74 -6.15
N ILE A 61 -3.83 -8.78 -6.76
CA ILE A 61 -4.56 -10.03 -7.03
C ILE A 61 -4.07 -10.67 -8.32
N VAL A 62 -4.03 -9.89 -9.40
CA VAL A 62 -3.71 -10.39 -10.75
C VAL A 62 -2.24 -10.80 -10.86
N GLY A 63 -1.33 -10.04 -10.23
CA GLY A 63 0.11 -10.33 -10.28
C GLY A 63 0.47 -11.74 -9.81
N PRO A 64 0.13 -12.13 -8.57
CA PRO A 64 0.40 -13.49 -8.07
C PRO A 64 -0.33 -14.59 -8.84
N LEU A 65 -1.56 -14.36 -9.29
CA LEU A 65 -2.32 -15.33 -10.07
C LEU A 65 -1.64 -15.62 -11.41
N VAL A 66 -1.32 -14.58 -12.17
CA VAL A 66 -0.65 -14.74 -13.48
C VAL A 66 0.79 -15.23 -13.29
N GLY A 67 1.52 -14.65 -12.35
CA GLY A 67 2.89 -15.06 -12.04
C GLY A 67 2.98 -16.50 -11.57
N GLY A 68 2.05 -16.92 -10.70
CA GLY A 68 1.96 -18.30 -10.22
C GLY A 68 1.66 -19.28 -11.35
N GLN A 69 0.67 -18.99 -12.19
CA GLN A 69 0.35 -19.86 -13.35
C GLN A 69 1.54 -20.02 -14.29
N LEU A 70 2.26 -18.93 -14.60
CA LEU A 70 3.44 -18.99 -15.45
C LEU A 70 4.58 -19.80 -14.81
N LEU A 71 4.78 -19.66 -13.51
CA LEU A 71 5.79 -20.41 -12.77
C LEU A 71 5.50 -21.92 -12.76
N PHE A 72 4.25 -22.29 -12.46
CA PHE A 72 3.81 -23.70 -12.44
C PHE A 72 3.75 -24.35 -13.84
N SER A 73 3.65 -23.53 -14.90
CA SER A 73 3.73 -23.99 -16.29
C SER A 73 5.15 -24.27 -16.77
N GLY A 74 6.16 -24.17 -15.89
CA GLY A 74 7.58 -24.41 -16.23
C GLY A 74 8.23 -23.30 -17.06
N VAL A 75 7.57 -22.14 -17.18
CA VAL A 75 8.12 -20.96 -17.88
C VAL A 75 9.27 -20.36 -17.06
N ASN A 76 10.37 -20.02 -17.73
CA ASN A 76 11.49 -19.37 -17.06
C ASN A 76 11.05 -18.07 -16.39
N ILE A 77 11.36 -17.92 -15.11
CA ILE A 77 10.99 -16.77 -14.26
C ILE A 77 11.40 -15.41 -14.85
N ALA A 78 12.43 -15.39 -15.69
CA ALA A 78 12.88 -14.16 -16.36
C ALA A 78 11.86 -13.60 -17.36
N ILE A 79 11.00 -14.46 -17.95
CA ILE A 79 10.05 -14.06 -18.99
C ILE A 79 8.94 -13.15 -18.43
N PRO A 80 8.22 -13.54 -17.34
CA PRO A 80 7.23 -12.65 -16.72
C PRO A 80 7.81 -11.28 -16.33
N TYR A 81 9.00 -11.27 -15.71
CA TYR A 81 9.65 -10.02 -15.33
C TYR A 81 10.06 -9.17 -16.55
N ALA A 82 10.50 -9.79 -17.64
CA ALA A 82 10.81 -9.08 -18.87
C ALA A 82 9.57 -8.44 -19.50
N LEU A 83 8.44 -9.17 -19.53
CA LEU A 83 7.16 -8.66 -20.05
C LEU A 83 6.66 -7.46 -19.25
N VAL A 84 6.67 -7.56 -17.92
CA VAL A 84 6.31 -6.45 -17.02
C VAL A 84 7.27 -5.28 -17.23
N GLY A 85 8.58 -5.52 -17.35
CA GLY A 85 9.56 -4.48 -17.62
C GLY A 85 9.33 -3.74 -18.95
N ILE A 86 9.01 -4.46 -20.01
CA ILE A 86 8.67 -3.88 -21.32
C ILE A 86 7.39 -3.04 -21.20
N PHE A 87 6.38 -3.55 -20.52
CA PHE A 87 5.12 -2.82 -20.30
C PHE A 87 5.36 -1.51 -19.52
N VAL A 88 6.11 -1.56 -18.43
CA VAL A 88 6.45 -0.36 -17.63
C VAL A 88 7.24 0.65 -18.46
N LEU A 89 8.21 0.21 -19.27
CA LEU A 89 8.95 1.08 -20.18
C LEU A 89 8.04 1.72 -21.22
N ALA A 90 7.11 0.99 -21.80
CA ALA A 90 6.14 1.53 -22.76
C ALA A 90 5.27 2.61 -22.10
N VAL A 91 4.76 2.37 -20.89
CA VAL A 91 4.00 3.37 -20.12
C VAL A 91 4.87 4.59 -19.80
N ALA A 92 6.10 4.41 -19.38
CA ALA A 92 7.03 5.51 -19.10
C ALA A 92 7.30 6.36 -20.35
N LEU A 93 7.47 5.75 -21.53
CA LEU A 93 7.62 6.44 -22.80
C LEU A 93 6.38 7.23 -23.18
N ILE A 94 5.18 6.68 -22.97
CA ILE A 94 3.92 7.38 -23.22
C ILE A 94 3.81 8.59 -22.29
N LEU A 95 4.04 8.40 -20.99
CA LEU A 95 3.98 9.48 -20.00
C LEU A 95 5.02 10.57 -20.24
N SER A 96 6.22 10.23 -20.76
CA SER A 96 7.24 11.20 -21.11
C SER A 96 6.86 12.13 -22.27
N ARG A 97 5.85 11.73 -23.07
CA ARG A 97 5.32 12.55 -24.20
C ARG A 97 4.11 13.38 -23.82
N ILE A 98 3.55 13.19 -22.64
CA ILE A 98 2.40 13.92 -22.12
C ILE A 98 2.89 15.03 -21.21
N THR A 99 2.45 16.26 -21.47
CA THR A 99 2.70 17.40 -20.56
C THR A 99 1.78 17.26 -19.36
N LEU A 100 2.35 16.82 -18.24
CA LEU A 100 1.61 16.73 -16.98
C LEU A 100 1.41 18.13 -16.38
N PRO A 101 0.23 18.45 -15.83
CA PRO A 101 -0.02 19.72 -15.16
C PRO A 101 0.95 19.95 -14.00
N ASP A 102 1.48 21.17 -13.86
CA ASP A 102 2.36 21.51 -12.76
C ASP A 102 1.56 21.61 -11.46
N PRO A 103 1.84 20.76 -10.45
CA PRO A 103 1.14 20.78 -9.17
C PRO A 103 1.33 22.11 -8.41
N ARG A 104 2.36 22.89 -8.72
CA ARG A 104 2.58 24.21 -8.09
C ARG A 104 1.54 25.23 -8.50
N ARG A 105 1.08 25.20 -9.75
CA ARG A 105 0.05 26.12 -10.26
C ARG A 105 -1.35 25.80 -9.72
N ALA A 106 -1.63 24.54 -9.41
CA ALA A 106 -2.88 24.13 -8.79
C ALA A 106 -2.99 24.66 -7.35
N HIS A 107 -1.86 24.76 -6.64
CA HIS A 107 -1.84 25.26 -5.25
C HIS A 107 -1.97 26.77 -5.11
N GLU A 108 -1.52 27.56 -6.09
CA GLU A 108 -1.61 29.03 -6.03
C GLU A 108 -3.04 29.55 -6.26
N THR A 109 -3.88 28.80 -6.98
CA THR A 109 -5.26 29.17 -7.26
C THR A 109 -6.20 28.80 -6.10
N ASP A 110 -5.87 27.78 -5.31
CA ASP A 110 -6.75 27.21 -4.27
C ASP A 110 -6.50 27.77 -2.84
N THR A 111 -5.46 28.59 -2.66
CA THR A 111 -5.18 29.16 -1.32
C THR A 111 -6.25 30.18 -0.86
N LYS A 112 -7.19 30.54 -1.72
CA LYS A 112 -8.28 31.48 -1.39
C LYS A 112 -9.60 30.83 -1.00
N GLU A 113 -9.80 29.56 -1.28
CA GLU A 113 -10.93 28.79 -0.78
C GLU A 113 -10.39 27.71 0.19
N MET A 114 -10.19 28.10 1.44
CA MET A 114 -10.11 27.14 2.53
C MET A 114 -11.45 26.42 2.54
N VAL A 115 -11.45 25.20 2.01
CA VAL A 115 -12.62 24.33 2.02
C VAL A 115 -13.00 24.11 3.47
N GLU A 116 -14.10 24.68 3.87
CA GLU A 116 -14.76 24.40 5.15
C GLU A 116 -15.15 22.92 5.10
N GLU A 117 -14.24 22.05 5.56
CA GLU A 117 -14.46 20.61 5.59
C GLU A 117 -15.69 20.34 6.45
N LYS A 118 -16.73 19.79 5.85
CA LYS A 118 -17.95 19.41 6.56
C LYS A 118 -17.56 18.42 7.65
N PRO A 119 -17.79 18.71 8.94
CA PRO A 119 -17.38 17.85 10.06
C PRO A 119 -17.92 16.42 9.94
N MET A 120 -19.03 16.26 9.24
CA MET A 120 -19.63 14.94 8.95
C MET A 120 -18.76 14.03 8.09
N ARG A 121 -17.93 14.59 7.17
CA ARG A 121 -17.00 13.78 6.37
C ARG A 121 -15.87 13.21 7.22
N VAL A 122 -15.31 14.03 8.09
CA VAL A 122 -14.22 13.62 8.99
C VAL A 122 -14.66 12.53 9.95
N MET A 123 -15.87 12.65 10.49
CA MET A 123 -16.47 11.61 11.34
C MET A 123 -16.71 10.31 10.58
N ALA A 124 -17.18 10.37 9.34
CA ALA A 124 -17.40 9.19 8.50
C ALA A 124 -16.09 8.45 8.20
N PHE A 125 -14.99 9.18 7.91
CA PHE A 125 -13.67 8.59 7.70
C PHE A 125 -13.09 7.97 8.97
N GLY A 126 -13.18 8.66 10.10
CA GLY A 126 -12.73 8.12 11.39
C GLY A 126 -13.49 6.85 11.78
N PHE A 127 -14.80 6.83 11.56
CA PHE A 127 -15.65 5.67 11.82
C PHE A 127 -15.34 4.53 10.85
N GLY A 128 -15.12 4.83 9.56
CA GLY A 128 -14.70 3.85 8.56
C GLY A 128 -13.35 3.21 8.90
N MET A 129 -12.38 4.00 9.32
CA MET A 129 -11.07 3.49 9.75
C MET A 129 -11.18 2.59 10.99
N LEU A 130 -11.96 2.98 11.98
CA LEU A 130 -12.19 2.17 13.17
C LEU A 130 -12.87 0.83 12.84
N THR A 131 -13.89 0.86 11.98
CA THR A 131 -14.60 -0.34 11.53
C THR A 131 -13.66 -1.29 10.78
N CYS A 132 -12.82 -0.76 9.88
CA CYS A 132 -11.81 -1.55 9.17
C CYS A 132 -10.75 -2.11 10.12
N ALA A 133 -10.29 -1.33 11.09
CA ALA A 133 -9.33 -1.80 12.10
C ALA A 133 -9.89 -2.93 12.96
N ILE A 134 -11.15 -2.84 13.37
CA ILE A 134 -11.83 -3.92 14.11
C ILE A 134 -11.98 -5.16 13.22
N LEU A 135 -12.41 -4.98 11.97
CA LEU A 135 -12.55 -6.08 11.01
C LEU A 135 -11.23 -6.82 10.79
N THR A 136 -10.14 -6.09 10.52
CA THR A 136 -8.81 -6.68 10.32
C THR A 136 -8.29 -7.35 11.57
N PHE A 137 -8.48 -6.75 12.75
CA PHE A 137 -8.07 -7.33 14.02
C PHE A 137 -8.80 -8.66 14.30
N VAL A 138 -10.14 -8.68 14.17
CA VAL A 138 -10.95 -9.89 14.36
C VAL A 138 -10.63 -10.95 13.32
N ALA A 139 -10.48 -10.56 12.04
CA ALA A 139 -10.10 -11.48 10.98
C ALA A 139 -8.72 -12.11 11.24
N THR A 140 -7.74 -11.31 11.66
CA THR A 140 -6.40 -11.81 12.01
C THR A 140 -6.45 -12.75 13.21
N LEU A 141 -7.26 -12.44 14.22
CA LEU A 141 -7.45 -13.32 15.36
C LEU A 141 -8.03 -14.68 14.94
N ILE A 142 -8.99 -14.70 14.02
CA ILE A 142 -9.54 -15.94 13.46
C ILE A 142 -8.45 -16.70 12.69
N VAL A 143 -7.60 -16.03 11.92
CA VAL A 143 -6.48 -16.66 11.20
C VAL A 143 -5.49 -17.31 12.18
N VAL A 144 -5.24 -16.70 13.34
CA VAL A 144 -4.34 -17.25 14.38
C VAL A 144 -4.94 -18.46 15.09
N VAL A 145 -6.23 -18.42 15.42
CA VAL A 145 -6.87 -19.42 16.27
C VAL A 145 -7.46 -20.58 15.46
N CYS A 146 -7.99 -20.30 14.27
CA CYS A 146 -8.67 -21.29 13.45
C CYS A 146 -7.75 -21.84 12.34
N SER A 147 -8.12 -23.00 11.80
CA SER A 147 -7.45 -23.64 10.67
C SER A 147 -8.46 -24.03 9.59
N GLY A 148 -7.96 -24.34 8.38
CA GLY A 148 -8.78 -24.78 7.26
C GLY A 148 -9.52 -23.62 6.55
N THR A 149 -10.70 -23.92 6.02
CA THR A 149 -11.48 -22.99 5.17
C THR A 149 -11.87 -21.71 5.89
N LEU A 150 -12.15 -21.77 7.20
CA LEU A 150 -12.52 -20.61 7.99
C LEU A 150 -11.36 -19.60 8.08
N SER A 151 -10.14 -20.08 8.31
CA SER A 151 -8.93 -19.25 8.30
C SER A 151 -8.70 -18.60 6.93
N LEU A 152 -8.97 -19.32 5.85
CA LEU A 152 -8.86 -18.79 4.48
C LEU A 152 -9.87 -17.65 4.22
N ILE A 153 -11.13 -17.83 4.63
CA ILE A 153 -12.16 -16.79 4.51
C ILE A 153 -11.78 -15.56 5.34
N ALA A 154 -11.32 -15.76 6.56
CA ALA A 154 -10.86 -14.68 7.43
C ALA A 154 -9.66 -13.93 6.82
N PHE A 155 -8.76 -14.62 6.14
CA PHE A 155 -7.63 -14.03 5.42
C PHE A 155 -8.09 -13.08 4.31
N PHE A 156 -9.11 -13.45 3.53
CA PHE A 156 -9.71 -12.53 2.55
C PHE A 156 -10.37 -11.31 3.22
N ALA A 157 -11.08 -11.52 4.32
CA ALA A 157 -11.71 -10.42 5.07
C ALA A 157 -10.68 -9.43 5.64
N LEU A 158 -9.50 -9.92 6.06
CA LEU A 158 -8.37 -9.12 6.49
C LEU A 158 -7.94 -8.14 5.39
N TYR A 159 -7.72 -8.62 4.18
CA TYR A 159 -7.31 -7.76 3.05
C TYR A 159 -8.37 -6.73 2.67
N LEU A 160 -9.65 -7.05 2.78
CA LEU A 160 -10.72 -6.08 2.56
C LEU A 160 -10.66 -4.92 3.56
N GLY A 161 -10.40 -5.20 4.83
CA GLY A 161 -10.24 -4.17 5.84
C GLY A 161 -8.95 -3.35 5.64
N GLU A 162 -7.84 -4.00 5.29
CA GLU A 162 -6.55 -3.35 5.07
C GLU A 162 -6.57 -2.37 3.90
N SER A 163 -7.31 -2.69 2.82
CA SER A 163 -7.33 -1.91 1.58
C SER A 163 -7.70 -0.44 1.77
N ILE A 164 -8.54 -0.12 2.75
CA ILE A 164 -9.03 1.24 3.03
C ILE A 164 -8.16 1.95 4.07
N MET A 165 -7.43 1.20 4.91
CA MET A 165 -6.70 1.78 6.04
C MET A 165 -5.55 2.69 5.60
N PHE A 166 -4.71 2.26 4.67
CA PHE A 166 -3.55 3.04 4.25
C PHE A 166 -3.93 4.39 3.62
N PRO A 167 -4.83 4.47 2.62
CA PRO A 167 -5.24 5.74 2.04
C PRO A 167 -5.87 6.69 3.06
N THR A 168 -6.65 6.14 3.99
CA THR A 168 -7.32 6.93 5.04
C THR A 168 -6.32 7.52 6.03
N ILE A 169 -5.37 6.72 6.52
CA ILE A 169 -4.30 7.20 7.42
C ILE A 169 -3.44 8.25 6.71
N PHE A 170 -3.09 7.99 5.44
CA PHE A 170 -2.27 8.89 4.66
C PHE A 170 -2.96 10.26 4.46
N SER A 171 -4.25 10.26 4.07
CA SER A 171 -5.01 11.49 3.87
C SER A 171 -5.21 12.28 5.16
N LEU A 172 -5.53 11.60 6.29
CA LEU A 172 -5.68 12.22 7.59
C LEU A 172 -4.37 12.85 8.11
N ALA A 173 -3.25 12.15 7.93
CA ALA A 173 -1.96 12.65 8.38
C ALA A 173 -1.46 13.84 7.54
N LEU A 174 -1.73 13.86 6.24
CA LEU A 174 -1.35 14.99 5.38
C LEU A 174 -2.21 16.22 5.64
N ARG A 175 -3.47 16.06 6.01
CA ARG A 175 -4.36 17.16 6.33
C ARG A 175 -3.84 18.03 7.47
N ASP A 176 -3.35 17.39 8.53
CA ASP A 176 -2.84 18.07 9.73
C ASP A 176 -1.41 18.65 9.52
N ALA A 177 -0.76 18.34 8.40
CA ALA A 177 0.63 18.72 8.12
C ALA A 177 0.81 20.16 7.62
N GLY A 178 -0.23 20.81 7.09
CA GLY A 178 -0.20 22.20 6.61
C GLY A 178 0.99 22.46 5.66
N THR A 179 1.83 23.44 5.97
CA THR A 179 3.00 23.81 5.16
C THR A 179 4.09 22.73 5.10
N LYS A 180 4.07 21.74 6.00
CA LYS A 180 5.03 20.64 6.08
C LYS A 180 4.59 19.38 5.37
N THR A 181 3.60 19.46 4.48
CA THR A 181 3.01 18.32 3.75
C THR A 181 4.06 17.45 3.06
N LYS A 182 5.08 18.07 2.44
CA LYS A 182 6.18 17.32 1.78
C LYS A 182 6.96 16.45 2.75
N LEU A 183 7.32 16.99 3.91
CA LEU A 183 8.05 16.26 4.93
C LEU A 183 7.18 15.14 5.54
N ALA A 184 5.93 15.45 5.85
CA ALA A 184 4.97 14.48 6.38
C ALA A 184 4.74 13.31 5.39
N SER A 185 4.55 13.62 4.11
CA SER A 185 4.42 12.60 3.05
C SER A 185 5.67 11.71 2.96
N SER A 186 6.87 12.30 2.98
CA SER A 186 8.12 11.53 2.95
C SER A 186 8.27 10.60 4.15
N LEU A 187 7.94 11.08 5.35
CA LEU A 187 8.00 10.26 6.56
C LEU A 187 6.98 9.13 6.54
N LEU A 188 5.75 9.39 6.07
CA LEU A 188 4.72 8.35 5.93
C LEU A 188 5.13 7.27 4.93
N ILE A 189 5.71 7.65 3.79
CA ILE A 189 6.19 6.68 2.81
C ILE A 189 7.39 5.90 3.36
N MET A 190 8.25 6.53 4.16
CA MET A 190 9.36 5.83 4.84
C MET A 190 8.85 4.72 5.77
N THR A 191 7.64 4.82 6.33
CA THR A 191 7.06 3.74 7.15
C THR A 191 6.78 2.46 6.37
N ILE A 192 6.68 2.51 5.03
CA ILE A 192 6.53 1.33 4.16
C ILE A 192 7.74 0.38 4.28
N VAL A 193 8.90 0.86 4.74
CA VAL A 193 10.06 0.01 5.08
C VAL A 193 9.69 -1.06 6.11
N GLY A 194 8.75 -0.77 7.02
CA GLY A 194 8.19 -1.76 7.93
C GLY A 194 7.58 -2.98 7.22
N GLY A 195 6.99 -2.76 6.04
CA GLY A 195 6.48 -3.83 5.17
C GLY A 195 7.57 -4.75 4.60
N ALA A 196 8.82 -4.31 4.53
CA ALA A 196 9.94 -5.18 4.15
C ALA A 196 10.49 -5.97 5.35
N VAL A 197 10.48 -5.38 6.54
CA VAL A 197 11.02 -6.00 7.76
C VAL A 197 10.06 -7.03 8.36
N ALA A 198 8.76 -6.73 8.39
CA ALA A 198 7.76 -7.58 9.02
C ALA A 198 7.70 -9.00 8.42
N PRO A 199 7.69 -9.22 7.08
CA PRO A 199 7.70 -10.57 6.52
C PRO A 199 8.95 -11.38 6.89
N VAL A 200 10.12 -10.74 7.02
CA VAL A 200 11.36 -11.42 7.44
C VAL A 200 11.22 -11.93 8.87
N ILE A 201 10.70 -11.10 9.77
CA ILE A 201 10.47 -11.50 11.16
C ILE A 201 9.39 -12.59 11.22
N MET A 202 8.30 -12.44 10.45
CA MET A 202 7.25 -13.46 10.36
C MET A 202 7.78 -14.80 9.86
N GLY A 203 8.64 -14.79 8.82
CA GLY A 203 9.30 -15.97 8.31
C GLY A 203 10.16 -16.65 9.39
N TYR A 204 11.00 -15.88 10.07
CA TYR A 204 11.83 -16.40 11.16
C TYR A 204 10.99 -17.01 12.31
N VAL A 205 9.89 -16.35 12.69
CA VAL A 205 8.97 -16.88 13.71
C VAL A 205 8.29 -18.16 13.22
N ALA A 206 7.84 -18.20 11.97
CA ALA A 206 7.24 -19.41 11.39
C ALA A 206 8.21 -20.59 11.34
N ASP A 207 9.46 -20.35 10.94
CA ASP A 207 10.51 -21.39 10.87
C ASP A 207 10.88 -21.92 12.25
N THR A 208 10.98 -21.05 13.26
CA THR A 208 11.35 -21.45 14.63
C THR A 208 10.22 -22.13 15.39
N THR A 209 8.97 -21.75 15.15
CA THR A 209 7.78 -22.28 15.84
C THR A 209 7.11 -23.42 15.08
N GLY A 210 7.46 -23.63 13.80
CA GLY A 210 6.79 -24.57 12.90
C GLY A 210 5.35 -24.19 12.57
N SER A 211 4.91 -22.96 12.89
CA SER A 211 3.53 -22.52 12.73
C SER A 211 3.44 -21.13 12.10
N MET A 212 2.89 -21.06 10.89
CA MET A 212 2.61 -19.80 10.24
C MET A 212 1.55 -18.98 11.01
N ALA A 213 0.61 -19.64 11.66
CA ALA A 213 -0.43 -18.97 12.45
C ALA A 213 0.16 -18.11 13.58
N ILE A 214 1.22 -18.59 14.24
CA ILE A 214 1.91 -17.82 15.30
C ILE A 214 2.58 -16.57 14.72
N ALA A 215 3.11 -16.62 13.51
CA ALA A 215 3.69 -15.46 12.85
C ALA A 215 2.67 -14.33 12.62
N PHE A 216 1.38 -14.66 12.47
CA PHE A 216 0.30 -13.68 12.34
C PHE A 216 -0.01 -12.91 13.62
N LEU A 217 0.59 -13.25 14.76
CA LEU A 217 0.54 -12.40 15.96
C LEU A 217 1.20 -11.03 15.73
N ILE A 218 2.17 -10.95 14.83
CA ILE A 218 2.85 -9.67 14.51
C ILE A 218 1.86 -8.68 13.84
N PRO A 219 1.18 -9.02 12.73
CA PRO A 219 0.12 -8.17 12.19
C PRO A 219 -1.01 -7.91 13.20
N LEU A 220 -1.38 -8.87 14.03
CA LEU A 220 -2.43 -8.70 15.04
C LEU A 220 -2.10 -7.54 15.99
N VAL A 221 -0.86 -7.49 16.49
CA VAL A 221 -0.40 -6.38 17.35
C VAL A 221 -0.43 -5.06 16.58
N CYS A 222 0.02 -5.04 15.32
CA CYS A 222 -0.01 -3.84 14.49
C CYS A 222 -1.44 -3.31 14.30
N TYR A 223 -2.41 -4.17 14.00
CA TYR A 223 -3.81 -3.77 13.87
C TYR A 223 -4.42 -3.32 15.20
N GLY A 224 -3.99 -3.91 16.31
CA GLY A 224 -4.35 -3.44 17.64
C GLY A 224 -3.88 -2.01 17.92
N VAL A 225 -2.64 -1.69 17.53
CA VAL A 225 -2.09 -0.32 17.65
C VAL A 225 -2.86 0.66 16.76
N ILE A 226 -3.17 0.29 15.52
CA ILE A 226 -3.94 1.13 14.60
C ILE A 226 -5.36 1.36 15.13
N GLY A 227 -6.02 0.32 15.64
CA GLY A 227 -7.32 0.42 16.26
C GLY A 227 -7.31 1.30 17.51
N GLY A 228 -6.28 1.16 18.35
CA GLY A 228 -6.04 2.03 19.51
C GLY A 228 -5.85 3.49 19.11
N TYR A 229 -5.07 3.75 18.07
CA TYR A 229 -4.92 5.10 17.53
C TYR A 229 -6.23 5.70 17.02
N ALA A 230 -7.05 4.91 16.34
CA ALA A 230 -8.35 5.32 15.84
C ALA A 230 -9.33 5.68 16.98
N LEU A 231 -9.22 5.00 18.12
CA LEU A 231 -10.01 5.29 19.32
C LEU A 231 -9.52 6.52 20.09
N LEU A 232 -8.19 6.72 20.16
CA LEU A 232 -7.56 7.79 20.94
C LEU A 232 -7.58 9.13 20.23
N LYS A 233 -7.75 9.17 18.90
CA LYS A 233 -7.96 10.40 18.15
C LYS A 233 -9.47 10.60 17.94
N PRO A 234 -10.23 11.06 18.95
CA PRO A 234 -11.60 11.48 18.72
C PRO A 234 -11.53 12.59 17.70
N SER A 235 -12.45 12.55 16.75
CA SER A 235 -12.68 13.63 15.80
C SER A 235 -12.46 14.96 16.51
N ALA A 236 -11.30 15.58 16.26
CA ALA A 236 -10.98 16.85 16.89
C ALA A 236 -12.01 17.87 16.41
N SER A 237 -13.05 18.00 17.23
CA SER A 237 -13.87 19.19 17.27
C SER A 237 -12.96 20.30 17.80
N HIS A 238 -12.45 21.15 16.93
CA HIS A 238 -12.25 22.60 17.19
C HIS A 238 -11.86 23.25 15.88
#